data_74ae3ddc88fcddd792d7192ed5994324
#
_entry.id   74ae3ddc88fcddd792d7192ed5994324
#
_cell.length_a   1.000
_cell.length_b   1.000
_cell.length_c   1.000
_cell.angle_alpha   90.00
_cell.angle_beta   90.00
_cell.angle_gamma   90.00
#
_symmetry.space_group_name_H-M   'P 1'
#
loop_
_entity.id
_entity.type
_entity.pdbx_description
1 polymer ?
#
loop_
_entity_poly.entity_id
_entity_poly.type
_entity_poly.pdbx_seq_one_letter_code
_entity_poly.pdbx_strand_id
1 'polypeptide(L)'
;MTNQPPTPEPEAATEAPTAGAAAPDDDGRVPAPRSPGEPKRPTLRSDLRASWPDGLVALLITAAIFVLLYIRIRNKTSSTVTVMPFMADAGGFWMYFLSQAFGWSALLWAWGTVILGLLLSGPRPGRLPLSGPRLERLHRTTSLNTISLIVAHALLFGAELVRHDTASWNSAVATAFVEAFVPGGYDSGTGRIAMPIGQAALYLAIPLGLLFYVRHRIGPKTWRVLHRCVIVVYVLSVWHTLLYGTNVWYDGWFRTSVWLLQLPIAAL
;
A
#
# COMPACT_ATOMS: atom_id res chain seq x y z
N MET A 1 72.09 -50.27 -18.23
CA MET A 1 71.73 -49.63 -16.96
C MET A 1 71.04 -48.34 -17.31
N THR A 2 69.67 -48.37 -17.45
CA THR A 2 68.86 -47.26 -17.83
C THR A 2 68.20 -46.70 -16.56
N ASN A 3 68.60 -45.49 -16.18
CA ASN A 3 68.09 -44.74 -15.06
C ASN A 3 66.76 -44.07 -15.48
N GLN A 4 65.64 -44.58 -14.95
CA GLN A 4 64.32 -43.96 -15.12
C GLN A 4 64.08 -43.10 -13.88
N PRO A 5 63.68 -41.81 -14.05
CA PRO A 5 63.35 -40.97 -12.89
C PRO A 5 62.00 -41.35 -12.28
N PRO A 6 61.76 -41.08 -10.98
CA PRO A 6 60.55 -41.46 -10.28
C PRO A 6 59.33 -40.60 -10.72
N THR A 7 58.20 -41.28 -10.85
CA THR A 7 56.89 -40.68 -11.14
C THR A 7 56.43 -39.80 -9.96
N PRO A 8 55.95 -38.62 -10.14
CA PRO A 8 55.37 -37.81 -9.05
C PRO A 8 54.05 -38.38 -8.55
N GLU A 9 53.93 -38.43 -7.23
CA GLU A 9 52.74 -38.79 -6.48
C GLU A 9 51.57 -37.81 -6.79
N PRO A 10 50.28 -38.26 -6.91
CA PRO A 10 49.17 -37.35 -7.19
C PRO A 10 48.87 -36.50 -5.95
N GLU A 11 49.00 -35.21 -6.13
CA GLU A 11 48.62 -34.16 -5.18
C GLU A 11 47.11 -34.29 -4.83
N ALA A 12 46.83 -34.41 -3.51
CA ALA A 12 45.47 -34.52 -2.97
C ALA A 12 44.60 -33.31 -3.39
N ALA A 13 43.59 -33.59 -4.18
CA ALA A 13 42.58 -32.61 -4.55
C ALA A 13 41.88 -32.05 -3.30
N THR A 14 42.14 -30.81 -2.99
CA THR A 14 41.37 -30.06 -1.95
C THR A 14 39.94 -30.00 -2.33
N GLU A 15 39.07 -30.74 -1.61
CA GLU A 15 37.63 -30.68 -1.76
C GLU A 15 37.12 -29.25 -1.54
N ALA A 16 36.48 -28.68 -2.57
CA ALA A 16 35.78 -27.41 -2.48
C ALA A 16 34.59 -27.57 -1.51
N PRO A 17 34.26 -26.55 -0.69
CA PRO A 17 33.16 -26.63 0.26
C PRO A 17 31.85 -26.87 -0.47
N THR A 18 31.18 -27.96 -0.20
CA THR A 18 29.86 -28.34 -0.68
C THR A 18 28.85 -27.24 -0.28
N ALA A 19 28.30 -26.56 -1.29
CA ALA A 19 27.18 -25.66 -1.12
C ALA A 19 26.04 -26.39 -0.39
N GLY A 20 25.57 -25.78 0.74
CA GLY A 20 24.59 -26.39 1.64
C GLY A 20 23.37 -26.96 0.91
N ALA A 21 23.13 -28.23 1.10
CA ALA A 21 21.97 -28.92 0.60
C ALA A 21 20.68 -28.28 1.17
N ALA A 22 19.77 -27.89 0.30
CA ALA A 22 18.46 -27.40 0.70
C ALA A 22 17.67 -28.53 1.41
N ALA A 23 16.98 -28.19 2.49
CA ALA A 23 16.12 -29.15 3.19
C ALA A 23 15.00 -29.66 2.26
N PRO A 24 14.58 -30.94 2.37
CA PRO A 24 13.52 -31.52 1.55
C PRO A 24 12.17 -30.85 1.87
N ASP A 25 11.34 -30.66 0.83
CA ASP A 25 9.95 -30.24 0.98
C ASP A 25 9.12 -31.33 1.68
N ASP A 26 7.90 -30.99 2.18
CA ASP A 26 6.98 -31.89 2.90
C ASP A 26 6.68 -33.21 2.17
N ASP A 27 6.90 -33.29 0.85
CA ASP A 27 6.75 -34.50 0.01
C ASP A 27 8.04 -35.32 -0.12
N GLY A 28 9.10 -34.99 0.64
CA GLY A 28 10.39 -35.71 0.59
C GLY A 28 11.18 -35.52 -0.71
N ARG A 29 10.77 -34.59 -1.58
CA ARG A 29 11.49 -34.26 -2.80
C ARG A 29 12.53 -33.18 -2.53
N VAL A 30 13.79 -33.50 -2.77
CA VAL A 30 14.86 -32.51 -2.79
C VAL A 30 14.63 -31.58 -3.98
N PRO A 31 14.43 -30.27 -3.76
CA PRO A 31 14.26 -29.31 -4.86
C PRO A 31 15.47 -29.41 -5.80
N ALA A 32 15.23 -29.54 -7.11
CA ALA A 32 16.31 -29.57 -8.09
C ALA A 32 17.17 -28.30 -7.96
N PRO A 33 18.52 -28.41 -8.03
CA PRO A 33 19.40 -27.26 -7.96
C PRO A 33 19.03 -26.26 -9.05
N ARG A 34 18.81 -25.00 -8.66
CA ARG A 34 18.44 -23.93 -9.58
C ARG A 34 19.53 -23.73 -10.62
N SER A 35 19.16 -23.65 -11.88
CA SER A 35 20.08 -23.35 -12.97
C SER A 35 20.75 -21.98 -12.74
N PRO A 36 22.07 -21.84 -12.97
CA PRO A 36 22.75 -20.55 -12.94
C PRO A 36 22.08 -19.61 -13.94
N GLY A 37 21.47 -18.51 -13.44
CA GLY A 37 20.78 -17.53 -14.30
C GLY A 37 19.27 -17.46 -14.10
N GLU A 38 18.64 -18.36 -13.31
CA GLU A 38 17.22 -18.25 -13.01
C GLU A 38 16.93 -16.97 -12.17
N PRO A 39 16.03 -16.08 -12.62
CA PRO A 39 15.73 -14.86 -11.91
C PRO A 39 15.19 -15.17 -10.51
N LYS A 40 15.80 -14.59 -9.48
CA LYS A 40 15.38 -14.78 -8.09
C LYS A 40 13.91 -14.37 -7.92
N ARG A 41 13.11 -15.22 -7.31
CA ARG A 41 11.70 -14.90 -7.00
C ARG A 41 11.63 -13.62 -6.17
N PRO A 42 10.73 -12.68 -6.52
CA PRO A 42 10.55 -11.45 -5.76
C PRO A 42 10.10 -11.78 -4.34
N THR A 43 10.75 -11.18 -3.36
CA THR A 43 10.43 -11.29 -1.93
C THR A 43 9.89 -9.97 -1.41
N LEU A 44 9.09 -9.99 -0.34
CA LEU A 44 8.58 -8.77 0.30
C LEU A 44 9.71 -7.79 0.62
N ARG A 45 10.81 -8.30 1.20
CA ARG A 45 11.98 -7.46 1.55
C ARG A 45 12.63 -6.81 0.34
N SER A 46 12.74 -7.54 -0.80
CA SER A 46 13.29 -6.98 -2.04
C SER A 46 12.39 -5.89 -2.62
N ASP A 47 11.08 -6.12 -2.60
CA ASP A 47 10.11 -5.17 -3.14
C ASP A 47 9.94 -3.94 -2.24
N LEU A 48 10.01 -4.09 -0.89
CA LEU A 48 10.05 -2.96 0.04
C LEU A 48 11.29 -2.07 -0.19
N ARG A 49 12.45 -2.66 -0.45
CA ARG A 49 13.64 -1.86 -0.82
C ARG A 49 13.46 -1.18 -2.18
N ALA A 50 12.85 -1.87 -3.13
CA ALA A 50 12.62 -1.33 -4.46
C ALA A 50 11.50 -0.27 -4.50
N SER A 51 10.62 -0.22 -3.49
CA SER A 51 9.53 0.77 -3.38
C SER A 51 9.98 2.12 -2.84
N TRP A 52 11.21 2.22 -2.31
CA TRP A 52 11.71 3.45 -1.68
C TRP A 52 11.63 4.71 -2.57
N PRO A 53 12.05 4.71 -3.88
CA PRO A 53 11.95 5.90 -4.70
C PRO A 53 10.49 6.35 -4.93
N ASP A 54 9.58 5.40 -5.17
CA ASP A 54 8.15 5.66 -5.30
C ASP A 54 7.57 6.14 -3.97
N GLY A 55 8.01 5.58 -2.83
CA GLY A 55 7.65 6.03 -1.49
C GLY A 55 8.08 7.46 -1.19
N LEU A 56 9.28 7.87 -1.63
CA LEU A 56 9.70 9.26 -1.51
C LEU A 56 8.81 10.22 -2.31
N VAL A 57 8.45 9.86 -3.54
CA VAL A 57 7.52 10.66 -4.35
C VAL A 57 6.17 10.76 -3.64
N ALA A 58 5.67 9.64 -3.09
CA ALA A 58 4.43 9.61 -2.33
C ALA A 58 4.48 10.56 -1.12
N LEU A 59 5.57 10.54 -0.36
CA LEU A 59 5.75 11.43 0.80
C LEU A 59 5.86 12.90 0.40
N LEU A 60 6.54 13.22 -0.70
CA LEU A 60 6.63 14.59 -1.21
C LEU A 60 5.25 15.12 -1.64
N ILE A 61 4.46 14.29 -2.32
CA ILE A 61 3.08 14.64 -2.69
C ILE A 61 2.21 14.79 -1.45
N THR A 62 2.35 13.90 -0.47
CA THR A 62 1.64 14.01 0.82
C THR A 62 2.00 15.32 1.54
N ALA A 63 3.28 15.67 1.58
CA ALA A 63 3.72 16.93 2.18
C ALA A 63 3.14 18.16 1.43
N ALA A 64 3.13 18.13 0.10
CA ALA A 64 2.54 19.20 -0.70
C ALA A 64 1.02 19.34 -0.45
N ILE A 65 0.30 18.22 -0.38
CA ILE A 65 -1.14 18.21 -0.04
C ILE A 65 -1.35 18.74 1.38
N PHE A 66 -0.55 18.31 2.35
CA PHE A 66 -0.63 18.79 3.73
C PHE A 66 -0.44 20.31 3.81
N VAL A 67 0.60 20.84 3.18
CA VAL A 67 0.88 22.28 3.13
C VAL A 67 -0.29 23.04 2.49
N LEU A 68 -0.82 22.52 1.38
CA LEU A 68 -1.99 23.10 0.73
C LEU A 68 -3.21 23.15 1.66
N LEU A 69 -3.54 22.05 2.31
CA LEU A 69 -4.65 21.96 3.27
C LEU A 69 -4.43 22.93 4.43
N TYR A 70 -3.25 22.91 5.03
CA TYR A 70 -2.89 23.76 6.16
C TYR A 70 -3.03 25.25 5.84
N ILE A 71 -2.50 25.70 4.69
CA ILE A 71 -2.60 27.10 4.24
C ILE A 71 -4.06 27.48 3.98
N ARG A 72 -4.84 26.63 3.32
CA ARG A 72 -6.25 26.90 3.03
C ARG A 72 -7.11 27.00 4.30
N ILE A 73 -6.84 26.16 5.30
CA ILE A 73 -7.51 26.26 6.61
C ILE A 73 -7.14 27.56 7.29
N ARG A 74 -5.83 27.86 7.38
CA ARG A 74 -5.32 29.06 8.01
C ARG A 74 -5.89 30.36 7.39
N ASN A 75 -6.05 30.35 6.06
CA ASN A 75 -6.62 31.48 5.31
C ASN A 75 -8.16 31.45 5.27
N LYS A 76 -8.81 30.49 5.92
CA LYS A 76 -10.28 30.32 5.94
C LYS A 76 -10.90 30.15 4.54
N THR A 77 -10.12 29.66 3.57
CA THR A 77 -10.56 29.40 2.19
C THR A 77 -10.91 27.94 1.93
N SER A 78 -10.86 27.10 2.97
CA SER A 78 -11.19 25.67 2.89
C SER A 78 -12.67 25.44 3.12
N SER A 79 -13.28 24.57 2.31
CA SER A 79 -14.63 24.06 2.55
C SER A 79 -14.77 23.36 3.90
N THR A 80 -13.66 22.82 4.44
CA THR A 80 -13.62 22.21 5.78
C THR A 80 -14.03 23.22 6.84
N VAL A 81 -13.54 24.46 6.78
CA VAL A 81 -13.91 25.51 7.75
C VAL A 81 -15.37 25.93 7.60
N THR A 82 -15.92 25.87 6.38
CA THR A 82 -17.34 26.19 6.14
C THR A 82 -18.25 25.14 6.75
N VAL A 83 -17.92 23.84 6.61
CA VAL A 83 -18.74 22.72 7.11
C VAL A 83 -18.46 22.39 8.58
N MET A 84 -17.22 22.56 9.01
CA MET A 84 -16.73 22.28 10.35
C MET A 84 -15.96 23.49 10.93
N PRO A 85 -16.64 24.57 11.37
CA PRO A 85 -16.00 25.79 11.80
C PRO A 85 -15.02 25.61 12.98
N PHE A 86 -15.22 24.59 13.82
CA PHE A 86 -14.33 24.28 14.92
C PHE A 86 -12.92 23.83 14.47
N MET A 87 -12.78 23.38 13.23
CA MET A 87 -11.48 23.04 12.62
C MET A 87 -10.73 24.23 12.03
N ALA A 88 -11.16 25.47 12.28
CA ALA A 88 -10.50 26.67 11.76
C ALA A 88 -9.10 26.91 12.36
N ASP A 89 -8.78 26.29 13.50
CA ASP A 89 -7.44 26.30 14.08
C ASP A 89 -6.55 25.26 13.37
N ALA A 90 -5.81 25.71 12.37
CA ALA A 90 -4.91 24.85 11.61
C ALA A 90 -3.80 24.22 12.49
N GLY A 91 -3.32 24.95 13.52
CA GLY A 91 -2.31 24.48 14.46
C GLY A 91 -2.89 23.44 15.44
N GLY A 92 -4.12 23.65 15.88
CA GLY A 92 -4.86 22.73 16.75
C GLY A 92 -5.14 21.40 16.09
N PHE A 93 -5.46 21.36 14.79
CA PHE A 93 -5.88 20.15 14.07
C PHE A 93 -4.88 19.67 13.01
N TRP A 94 -3.58 19.96 13.16
CA TRP A 94 -2.58 19.66 12.16
C TRP A 94 -2.43 18.15 11.86
N MET A 95 -2.60 17.28 12.88
CA MET A 95 -2.53 15.82 12.69
C MET A 95 -3.72 15.32 11.87
N TYR A 96 -4.91 15.90 12.07
CA TYR A 96 -6.07 15.60 11.22
C TYR A 96 -5.80 15.94 9.76
N PHE A 97 -5.25 17.14 9.47
CA PHE A 97 -4.94 17.54 8.10
C PHE A 97 -3.80 16.71 7.51
N LEU A 98 -2.83 16.30 8.31
CA LEU A 98 -1.79 15.37 7.88
C LEU A 98 -2.38 13.97 7.57
N SER A 99 -3.26 13.46 8.43
CA SER A 99 -4.01 12.23 8.16
C SER A 99 -4.79 12.35 6.85
N GLN A 100 -5.51 13.44 6.63
CA GLN A 100 -6.24 13.70 5.39
C GLN A 100 -5.31 13.73 4.15
N ALA A 101 -4.13 14.33 4.26
CA ALA A 101 -3.14 14.35 3.19
C ALA A 101 -2.63 12.93 2.85
N PHE A 102 -2.36 12.10 3.86
CA PHE A 102 -2.04 10.68 3.66
C PHE A 102 -3.19 9.93 2.99
N GLY A 103 -4.45 10.18 3.38
CA GLY A 103 -5.63 9.57 2.77
C GLY A 103 -5.78 9.93 1.28
N TRP A 104 -5.58 11.20 0.92
CA TRP A 104 -5.62 11.64 -0.48
C TRP A 104 -4.49 11.03 -1.31
N SER A 105 -3.28 10.99 -0.75
CA SER A 105 -2.14 10.31 -1.40
C SER A 105 -2.39 8.82 -1.56
N ALA A 106 -2.94 8.16 -0.54
CA ALA A 106 -3.30 6.75 -0.59
C ALA A 106 -4.31 6.46 -1.71
N LEU A 107 -5.34 7.31 -1.86
CA LEU A 107 -6.31 7.18 -2.94
C LEU A 107 -5.68 7.35 -4.32
N LEU A 108 -4.77 8.30 -4.48
CA LEU A 108 -4.03 8.52 -5.73
C LEU A 108 -3.13 7.31 -6.07
N TRP A 109 -2.40 6.77 -5.10
CA TRP A 109 -1.58 5.56 -5.28
C TRP A 109 -2.43 4.32 -5.55
N ALA A 110 -3.58 4.17 -4.87
CA ALA A 110 -4.54 3.11 -5.13
C ALA A 110 -5.09 3.19 -6.57
N TRP A 111 -5.45 4.38 -7.03
CA TRP A 111 -5.87 4.64 -8.41
C TRP A 111 -4.78 4.22 -9.41
N GLY A 112 -3.53 4.68 -9.22
CA GLY A 112 -2.41 4.30 -10.06
C GLY A 112 -2.15 2.79 -10.07
N THR A 113 -2.25 2.16 -8.90
CA THR A 113 -2.10 0.70 -8.75
C THR A 113 -3.17 -0.06 -9.52
N VAL A 114 -4.44 0.40 -9.48
CA VAL A 114 -5.54 -0.20 -10.26
C VAL A 114 -5.29 -0.06 -11.76
N ILE A 115 -4.91 1.12 -12.24
CA ILE A 115 -4.55 1.35 -13.65
C ILE A 115 -3.44 0.40 -14.09
N LEU A 116 -2.34 0.30 -13.31
CA LEU A 116 -1.25 -0.62 -13.60
C LEU A 116 -1.73 -2.09 -13.65
N GLY A 117 -2.63 -2.48 -12.74
CA GLY A 117 -3.23 -3.81 -12.71
C GLY A 117 -4.08 -4.12 -13.93
N LEU A 118 -4.90 -3.16 -14.38
CA LEU A 118 -5.71 -3.28 -15.59
C LEU A 118 -4.84 -3.39 -16.84
N LEU A 119 -3.79 -2.57 -16.95
CA LEU A 119 -2.80 -2.64 -18.04
C LEU A 119 -2.03 -3.96 -18.08
N LEU A 120 -1.84 -4.62 -16.94
CA LEU A 120 -1.23 -5.96 -16.87
C LEU A 120 -2.21 -7.06 -17.26
N SER A 121 -3.50 -6.86 -17.08
CA SER A 121 -4.55 -7.87 -17.31
C SER A 121 -5.17 -7.80 -18.72
N GLY A 122 -5.13 -6.63 -19.36
CA GLY A 122 -5.71 -6.37 -20.67
C GLY A 122 -4.73 -6.58 -21.83
N PRO A 123 -5.22 -6.46 -23.08
CA PRO A 123 -4.36 -6.38 -24.24
C PRO A 123 -3.49 -5.14 -24.14
N ARG A 124 -2.17 -5.34 -24.22
CA ARG A 124 -1.22 -4.23 -24.08
C ARG A 124 -1.36 -3.26 -25.25
N PRO A 125 -1.59 -1.96 -25.00
CA PRO A 125 -1.46 -0.97 -26.04
C PRO A 125 -0.03 -1.04 -26.61
N GLY A 126 0.14 -1.30 -27.91
CA GLY A 126 1.43 -1.51 -28.55
C GLY A 126 2.42 -0.33 -28.46
N ARG A 127 2.01 0.78 -27.86
CA ARG A 127 2.79 2.01 -27.69
C ARG A 127 3.30 2.23 -26.24
N LEU A 128 3.06 1.31 -25.31
CA LEU A 128 3.58 1.49 -23.93
C LEU A 128 5.11 1.28 -23.91
N PRO A 129 5.90 2.28 -23.47
CA PRO A 129 7.35 2.19 -23.43
C PRO A 129 7.88 1.28 -22.32
N LEU A 130 6.98 0.67 -21.52
CA LEU A 130 7.33 -0.16 -20.37
C LEU A 130 7.25 -1.65 -20.72
N SER A 131 8.34 -2.38 -20.48
CA SER A 131 8.35 -3.84 -20.58
C SER A 131 7.48 -4.46 -19.49
N GLY A 132 6.90 -5.65 -19.77
CA GLY A 132 6.03 -6.36 -18.84
C GLY A 132 6.62 -6.55 -17.44
N PRO A 133 7.89 -6.99 -17.31
CA PRO A 133 8.53 -7.12 -15.99
C PRO A 133 8.70 -5.81 -15.23
N ARG A 134 8.92 -4.69 -15.93
CA ARG A 134 8.99 -3.36 -15.30
C ARG A 134 7.61 -2.91 -14.79
N LEU A 135 6.58 -3.12 -15.59
CA LEU A 135 5.20 -2.80 -15.24
C LEU A 135 4.72 -3.63 -14.03
N GLU A 136 5.03 -4.92 -14.01
CA GLU A 136 4.73 -5.81 -12.87
C GLU A 136 5.46 -5.36 -11.59
N ARG A 137 6.74 -5.02 -11.71
CA ARG A 137 7.52 -4.48 -10.57
C ARG A 137 6.90 -3.19 -10.05
N LEU A 138 6.56 -2.25 -10.93
CA LEU A 138 5.94 -0.98 -10.56
C LEU A 138 4.60 -1.21 -9.87
N HIS A 139 3.73 -2.08 -10.41
CA HIS A 139 2.47 -2.45 -9.76
C HIS A 139 2.67 -2.99 -8.33
N ARG A 140 3.68 -3.83 -8.10
CA ARG A 140 3.97 -4.36 -6.75
C ARG A 140 4.48 -3.28 -5.80
N THR A 141 5.39 -2.41 -6.25
CA THR A 141 5.96 -1.34 -5.40
C THR A 141 4.93 -0.28 -5.06
N THR A 142 4.09 0.14 -6.02
CA THR A 142 3.00 1.08 -5.76
C THR A 142 1.94 0.48 -4.84
N SER A 143 1.63 -0.82 -4.96
CA SER A 143 0.72 -1.51 -4.02
C SER A 143 1.22 -1.47 -2.58
N LEU A 144 2.52 -1.69 -2.34
CA LEU A 144 3.12 -1.61 -1.00
C LEU A 144 3.06 -0.20 -0.44
N ASN A 145 3.36 0.81 -1.26
CA ASN A 145 3.25 2.21 -0.84
C ASN A 145 1.80 2.62 -0.57
N THR A 146 0.83 2.13 -1.35
CA THR A 146 -0.60 2.33 -1.09
C THR A 146 -0.98 1.82 0.31
N ILE A 147 -0.59 0.59 0.65
CA ILE A 147 -0.87 0.01 1.98
C ILE A 147 -0.22 0.88 3.07
N SER A 148 1.03 1.27 2.90
CA SER A 148 1.76 2.09 3.87
C SER A 148 1.08 3.44 4.10
N LEU A 149 0.61 4.10 3.04
CA LEU A 149 -0.12 5.37 3.12
C LEU A 149 -1.47 5.22 3.81
N ILE A 150 -2.23 4.14 3.53
CA ILE A 150 -3.51 3.84 4.20
C ILE A 150 -3.28 3.62 5.70
N VAL A 151 -2.26 2.85 6.07
CA VAL A 151 -1.92 2.59 7.48
C VAL A 151 -1.52 3.89 8.17
N ALA A 152 -0.66 4.71 7.56
CA ALA A 152 -0.26 6.00 8.11
C ALA A 152 -1.46 6.94 8.30
N HIS A 153 -2.39 6.99 7.32
CA HIS A 153 -3.64 7.72 7.42
C HIS A 153 -4.45 7.31 8.65
N ALA A 154 -4.69 6.01 8.82
CA ALA A 154 -5.50 5.49 9.94
C ALA A 154 -4.83 5.74 11.31
N LEU A 155 -3.51 5.54 11.40
CA LEU A 155 -2.76 5.77 12.64
C LEU A 155 -2.74 7.25 13.04
N LEU A 156 -2.56 8.16 12.09
CA LEU A 156 -2.59 9.61 12.36
C LEU A 156 -3.98 10.08 12.75
N PHE A 157 -5.04 9.51 12.16
CA PHE A 157 -6.40 9.80 12.58
C PHE A 157 -6.64 9.35 14.03
N GLY A 158 -6.26 8.12 14.39
CA GLY A 158 -6.34 7.64 15.78
C GLY A 158 -5.51 8.48 16.74
N ALA A 159 -4.30 8.91 16.35
CA ALA A 159 -3.47 9.79 17.18
C ALA A 159 -4.11 11.18 17.40
N GLU A 160 -4.81 11.71 16.39
CA GLU A 160 -5.55 12.96 16.53
C GLU A 160 -6.71 12.84 17.52
N LEU A 161 -7.43 11.71 17.52
CA LEU A 161 -8.50 11.44 18.47
C LEU A 161 -7.96 11.39 19.91
N VAL A 162 -6.86 10.67 20.14
CA VAL A 162 -6.20 10.64 21.47
C VAL A 162 -5.82 12.04 21.93
N ARG A 163 -5.29 12.87 21.02
CA ARG A 163 -4.80 14.21 21.35
C ARG A 163 -5.91 15.17 21.77
N HIS A 164 -7.11 15.01 21.25
CA HIS A 164 -8.26 15.87 21.55
C HIS A 164 -9.16 15.33 22.66
N ASP A 165 -8.93 14.10 23.13
CA ASP A 165 -9.66 13.56 24.27
C ASP A 165 -9.14 14.18 25.57
N THR A 166 -10.05 14.63 26.42
CA THR A 166 -9.74 15.24 27.72
C THR A 166 -9.71 14.20 28.86
N ALA A 167 -10.00 12.94 28.57
CA ALA A 167 -9.97 11.86 29.54
C ALA A 167 -8.53 11.46 29.92
N SER A 168 -8.41 10.52 30.86
CA SER A 168 -7.11 9.93 31.18
C SER A 168 -6.49 9.27 29.95
N TRP A 169 -5.15 9.24 29.85
CA TRP A 169 -4.41 8.68 28.73
C TRP A 169 -4.92 7.29 28.30
N ASN A 170 -5.11 6.38 29.24
CA ASN A 170 -5.57 5.02 28.94
C ASN A 170 -6.98 5.01 28.34
N SER A 171 -7.88 5.85 28.87
CA SER A 171 -9.24 5.99 28.34
C SER A 171 -9.22 6.61 26.94
N ALA A 172 -8.47 7.68 26.74
CA ALA A 172 -8.31 8.35 25.46
C ALA A 172 -7.79 7.39 24.36
N VAL A 173 -6.77 6.59 24.67
CA VAL A 173 -6.23 5.58 23.75
C VAL A 173 -7.26 4.49 23.43
N ALA A 174 -7.99 3.99 24.45
CA ALA A 174 -9.01 2.96 24.25
C ALA A 174 -10.18 3.48 23.39
N THR A 175 -10.67 4.68 23.66
CA THR A 175 -11.74 5.33 22.89
C THR A 175 -11.29 5.56 21.46
N ALA A 176 -10.12 6.16 21.25
CA ALA A 176 -9.57 6.42 19.91
C ALA A 176 -9.33 5.12 19.13
N PHE A 177 -8.91 4.05 19.79
CA PHE A 177 -8.78 2.74 19.13
C PHE A 177 -10.14 2.21 18.67
N VAL A 178 -11.18 2.30 19.51
CA VAL A 178 -12.53 1.89 19.13
C VAL A 178 -13.05 2.73 17.97
N GLU A 179 -12.94 4.05 18.05
CA GLU A 179 -13.42 4.95 17.00
C GLU A 179 -12.66 4.78 15.67
N ALA A 180 -11.35 4.65 15.70
CA ALA A 180 -10.54 4.56 14.49
C ALA A 180 -10.52 3.16 13.87
N PHE A 181 -10.60 2.09 14.67
CA PHE A 181 -10.33 0.73 14.22
C PHE A 181 -11.47 -0.28 14.42
N VAL A 182 -12.51 0.04 15.20
CA VAL A 182 -13.64 -0.89 15.37
C VAL A 182 -14.80 -0.42 14.50
N PRO A 183 -15.30 -1.24 13.55
CA PRO A 183 -16.44 -0.87 12.72
C PRO A 183 -17.67 -0.51 13.57
N GLY A 184 -18.18 0.70 13.38
CA GLY A 184 -19.30 1.23 14.17
C GLY A 184 -18.88 1.93 15.47
N GLY A 185 -17.60 1.98 15.82
CA GLY A 185 -17.10 2.72 16.98
C GLY A 185 -17.19 4.23 16.85
N TYR A 186 -17.10 4.75 15.62
CA TYR A 186 -17.24 6.19 15.34
C TYR A 186 -18.67 6.53 14.98
N ASP A 187 -19.33 7.38 15.76
CA ASP A 187 -20.76 7.65 15.63
C ASP A 187 -21.11 9.11 15.25
N SER A 188 -20.11 9.96 14.99
CA SER A 188 -20.31 11.37 14.68
C SER A 188 -20.58 11.64 13.21
N GLY A 189 -21.61 12.40 12.91
CA GLY A 189 -21.95 12.93 11.60
C GLY A 189 -21.96 11.89 10.47
N THR A 190 -21.40 12.23 9.32
CA THR A 190 -21.26 11.34 8.17
C THR A 190 -20.21 10.25 8.40
N GLY A 191 -19.34 10.41 9.38
CA GLY A 191 -18.36 9.42 9.79
C GLY A 191 -18.98 8.11 10.23
N ARG A 192 -20.19 8.12 10.79
CA ARG A 192 -20.94 6.91 11.15
C ARG A 192 -21.07 5.91 10.00
N ILE A 193 -21.18 6.40 8.76
CA ILE A 193 -21.26 5.56 7.56
C ILE A 193 -19.89 5.42 6.90
N ALA A 194 -19.15 6.52 6.77
CA ALA A 194 -17.89 6.55 6.05
C ALA A 194 -16.78 5.76 6.76
N MET A 195 -16.68 5.83 8.10
CA MET A 195 -15.60 5.18 8.85
C MET A 195 -15.62 3.65 8.72
N PRO A 196 -16.75 2.94 8.93
CA PRO A 196 -16.78 1.49 8.71
C PRO A 196 -16.36 1.07 7.30
N ILE A 197 -16.69 1.87 6.28
CA ILE A 197 -16.28 1.61 4.89
C ILE A 197 -14.76 1.73 4.74
N GLY A 198 -14.15 2.78 5.32
CA GLY A 198 -12.70 2.97 5.33
C GLY A 198 -11.96 1.88 6.11
N GLN A 199 -12.50 1.48 7.26
CA GLN A 199 -11.96 0.39 8.08
C GLN A 199 -12.01 -0.95 7.31
N ALA A 200 -13.11 -1.24 6.62
CA ALA A 200 -13.22 -2.42 5.77
C ALA A 200 -12.17 -2.38 4.63
N ALA A 201 -11.97 -1.21 4.01
CA ALA A 201 -10.92 -1.03 2.99
C ALA A 201 -9.52 -1.31 3.56
N LEU A 202 -9.19 -0.78 4.76
CA LEU A 202 -7.92 -1.02 5.45
C LEU A 202 -7.71 -2.51 5.73
N TYR A 203 -8.71 -3.17 6.31
CA TYR A 203 -8.61 -4.59 6.70
C TYR A 203 -8.51 -5.53 5.51
N LEU A 204 -9.09 -5.18 4.38
CA LEU A 204 -8.95 -5.93 3.14
C LEU A 204 -7.64 -5.60 2.40
N ALA A 205 -7.17 -4.35 2.44
CA ALA A 205 -5.96 -3.92 1.71
C ALA A 205 -4.72 -4.70 2.14
N ILE A 206 -4.52 -4.91 3.45
CA ILE A 206 -3.34 -5.55 3.99
C ILE A 206 -3.23 -7.02 3.52
N PRO A 207 -4.18 -7.92 3.82
CA PRO A 207 -4.06 -9.30 3.41
C PRO A 207 -4.10 -9.45 1.89
N LEU A 208 -5.01 -8.77 1.18
CA LEU A 208 -5.12 -8.92 -0.27
C LEU A 208 -3.88 -8.39 -1.01
N GLY A 209 -3.28 -7.28 -0.54
CA GLY A 209 -2.07 -6.73 -1.13
C GLY A 209 -0.82 -7.58 -0.85
N LEU A 210 -0.78 -8.28 0.30
CA LEU A 210 0.34 -9.15 0.66
C LEU A 210 0.20 -10.59 0.14
N LEU A 211 -0.96 -10.97 -0.39
CA LEU A 211 -1.24 -12.31 -0.94
C LEU A 211 -0.26 -12.75 -2.02
N PHE A 212 0.32 -11.82 -2.77
CA PHE A 212 1.32 -12.10 -3.78
C PHE A 212 2.51 -12.90 -3.21
N TYR A 213 2.94 -12.57 -1.99
CA TYR A 213 4.13 -13.19 -1.36
C TYR A 213 3.86 -14.59 -0.81
N VAL A 214 2.60 -14.95 -0.61
CA VAL A 214 2.17 -16.28 -0.16
C VAL A 214 1.47 -17.11 -1.24
N ARG A 215 1.44 -16.62 -2.48
CA ARG A 215 0.72 -17.25 -3.62
C ARG A 215 1.13 -18.71 -3.89
N HIS A 216 2.38 -19.06 -3.58
CA HIS A 216 2.88 -20.42 -3.74
C HIS A 216 2.24 -21.42 -2.77
N ARG A 217 1.78 -20.95 -1.59
CA ARG A 217 1.08 -21.78 -0.59
C ARG A 217 -0.40 -21.97 -0.91
N ILE A 218 -1.05 -20.94 -1.44
CA ILE A 218 -2.50 -20.96 -1.70
C ILE A 218 -2.86 -21.43 -3.11
N GLY A 219 -1.86 -21.56 -3.98
CA GLY A 219 -2.02 -21.98 -5.37
C GLY A 219 -2.48 -20.86 -6.32
N PRO A 220 -2.19 -20.99 -7.64
CA PRO A 220 -2.38 -19.94 -8.62
C PRO A 220 -3.85 -19.61 -8.91
N LYS A 221 -4.77 -20.57 -8.77
CA LYS A 221 -6.20 -20.36 -8.99
C LYS A 221 -6.79 -19.49 -7.87
N THR A 222 -6.57 -19.90 -6.62
CA THR A 222 -7.05 -19.17 -5.43
C THR A 222 -6.46 -17.77 -5.37
N TRP A 223 -5.15 -17.63 -5.60
CA TRP A 223 -4.50 -16.32 -5.65
C TRP A 223 -5.15 -15.38 -6.66
N ARG A 224 -5.42 -15.84 -7.89
CA ARG A 224 -6.05 -15.00 -8.93
C ARG A 224 -7.44 -14.53 -8.54
N VAL A 225 -8.25 -15.38 -7.92
CA VAL A 225 -9.60 -15.02 -7.46
C VAL A 225 -9.52 -13.96 -6.36
N LEU A 226 -8.72 -14.20 -5.32
CA LEU A 226 -8.55 -13.28 -4.21
C LEU A 226 -7.91 -11.95 -4.65
N HIS A 227 -6.94 -11.99 -5.56
CA HIS A 227 -6.31 -10.78 -6.08
C HIS A 227 -7.30 -9.88 -6.83
N ARG A 228 -8.28 -10.43 -7.53
CA ARG A 228 -9.34 -9.65 -8.19
C ARG A 228 -10.19 -8.88 -7.17
N CYS A 229 -10.32 -9.38 -5.93
CA CYS A 229 -11.05 -8.69 -4.88
C CYS A 229 -10.37 -7.38 -4.42
N VAL A 230 -9.11 -7.11 -4.83
CA VAL A 230 -8.44 -5.82 -4.54
C VAL A 230 -9.20 -4.63 -5.12
N ILE A 231 -9.97 -4.82 -6.21
CA ILE A 231 -10.83 -3.75 -6.75
C ILE A 231 -11.87 -3.28 -5.73
N VAL A 232 -12.35 -4.17 -4.85
CA VAL A 232 -13.29 -3.82 -3.78
C VAL A 232 -12.64 -2.84 -2.81
N VAL A 233 -11.35 -3.02 -2.49
CA VAL A 233 -10.60 -2.08 -1.63
C VAL A 233 -10.61 -0.69 -2.24
N TYR A 234 -10.34 -0.58 -3.54
CA TYR A 234 -10.37 0.70 -4.24
C TYR A 234 -11.75 1.35 -4.20
N VAL A 235 -12.81 0.59 -4.52
CA VAL A 235 -14.19 1.08 -4.49
C VAL A 235 -14.58 1.57 -3.09
N LEU A 236 -14.25 0.79 -2.05
CA LEU A 236 -14.49 1.20 -0.66
C LEU A 236 -13.71 2.47 -0.29
N SER A 237 -12.47 2.61 -0.76
CA SER A 237 -11.65 3.82 -0.52
C SER A 237 -12.25 5.06 -1.18
N VAL A 238 -12.77 4.93 -2.41
CA VAL A 238 -13.48 6.00 -3.11
C VAL A 238 -14.73 6.40 -2.34
N TRP A 239 -15.56 5.43 -1.95
CA TRP A 239 -16.79 5.70 -1.18
C TRP A 239 -16.50 6.29 0.19
N HIS A 240 -15.50 5.78 0.92
CA HIS A 240 -15.05 6.36 2.17
C HIS A 240 -14.72 7.85 2.00
N THR A 241 -13.93 8.16 0.96
CA THR A 241 -13.51 9.54 0.67
C THR A 241 -14.69 10.45 0.30
N LEU A 242 -15.65 9.95 -0.48
CA LEU A 242 -16.81 10.73 -0.92
C LEU A 242 -17.87 10.92 0.18
N LEU A 243 -17.98 9.97 1.11
CA LEU A 243 -18.97 9.97 2.17
C LEU A 243 -18.49 10.65 3.46
N TYR A 244 -17.20 11.03 3.56
CA TYR A 244 -16.65 11.63 4.77
C TYR A 244 -16.61 13.16 4.70
N GLY A 245 -17.10 13.79 5.76
CA GLY A 245 -16.96 15.22 6.04
C GLY A 245 -17.45 16.14 4.93
N THR A 246 -16.60 17.05 4.54
CA THR A 246 -16.89 18.11 3.56
C THR A 246 -17.28 17.62 2.17
N ASN A 247 -16.80 16.44 1.76
CA ASN A 247 -17.04 15.91 0.42
C ASN A 247 -18.51 15.51 0.17
N VAL A 248 -19.26 15.29 1.25
CA VAL A 248 -20.71 15.00 1.16
C VAL A 248 -21.52 16.27 0.92
N TRP A 249 -21.16 17.34 1.65
CA TRP A 249 -21.97 18.55 1.74
C TRP A 249 -21.54 19.64 0.77
N TYR A 250 -20.35 19.50 0.16
CA TYR A 250 -19.78 20.56 -0.66
C TYR A 250 -19.36 20.06 -2.04
N ASP A 251 -19.96 20.61 -3.09
CA ASP A 251 -19.57 20.38 -4.48
C ASP A 251 -18.29 21.17 -4.79
N GLY A 252 -17.15 20.55 -4.43
CA GLY A 252 -15.85 21.15 -4.66
C GLY A 252 -15.07 20.45 -5.76
N TRP A 253 -14.00 21.12 -6.22
CA TRP A 253 -13.08 20.61 -7.22
C TRP A 253 -12.54 19.19 -6.87
N PHE A 254 -12.34 18.90 -5.58
CA PHE A 254 -11.83 17.61 -5.12
C PHE A 254 -12.83 16.47 -5.43
N ARG A 255 -14.10 16.66 -5.10
CA ARG A 255 -15.17 15.67 -5.40
C ARG A 255 -15.27 15.42 -6.91
N THR A 256 -15.27 16.49 -7.71
CA THR A 256 -15.26 16.41 -9.18
C THR A 256 -14.05 15.64 -9.69
N SER A 257 -12.84 15.94 -9.16
CA SER A 257 -11.60 15.26 -9.54
C SER A 257 -11.66 13.76 -9.23
N VAL A 258 -12.18 13.38 -8.05
CA VAL A 258 -12.35 11.94 -7.69
C VAL A 258 -13.25 11.23 -8.70
N TRP A 259 -14.36 11.86 -9.14
CA TRP A 259 -15.23 11.27 -10.16
C TRP A 259 -14.57 11.21 -11.54
N LEU A 260 -13.85 12.25 -11.97
CA LEU A 260 -13.14 12.26 -13.25
C LEU A 260 -12.04 11.18 -13.30
N LEU A 261 -11.38 10.91 -12.19
CA LEU A 261 -10.38 9.84 -12.10
C LEU A 261 -10.96 8.43 -12.30
N GLN A 262 -12.29 8.25 -12.25
CA GLN A 262 -12.90 6.95 -12.55
C GLN A 262 -12.97 6.69 -14.07
N LEU A 263 -12.97 7.72 -14.91
CA LEU A 263 -13.10 7.57 -16.36
C LEU A 263 -12.01 6.70 -17.00
N PRO A 264 -10.69 6.88 -16.68
CA PRO A 264 -9.65 6.00 -17.20
C PRO A 264 -9.81 4.53 -16.74
N ILE A 265 -10.29 4.32 -15.51
CA ILE A 265 -10.54 2.95 -15.00
C ILE A 265 -11.69 2.30 -15.76
N ALA A 266 -12.74 3.06 -16.05
CA ALA A 266 -13.89 2.56 -16.81
C ALA A 266 -13.56 2.30 -18.29
N ALA A 267 -12.53 2.96 -18.84
CA ALA A 267 -12.12 2.82 -20.22
C ALA A 267 -11.14 1.65 -20.45
N LEU A 268 -10.50 1.12 -19.41
CA LEU A 268 -9.55 0.00 -19.45
C LEU A 268 -10.21 -1.33 -19.10
#